data_0cd28de3a9ce35783bcf4e603b63a5a4
#
_entry.id   0cd28de3a9ce35783bcf4e603b63a5a4
#
_cell.length_a   1.000
_cell.length_b   1.000
_cell.length_c   1.000
_cell.angle_alpha   90.00
_cell.angle_beta   90.00
_cell.angle_gamma   90.00
#
_symmetry.space_group_name_H-M   'P 1'
#
loop_
_entity.id
_entity.type
_entity.pdbx_description
1 polymer ?
#
loop_
_entity_poly.entity_id
_entity_poly.type
_entity_poly.pdbx_seq_one_letter_code
_entity_poly.pdbx_strand_id
1 'polypeptide(L)'
;MSISFSEVPNNARVPGVYIEIDNSLANSAEELQKLLVIGNAVTGAAVSPNTVVLCMNEDSAREQFGESDITSMLKYFRKQDESMPVYAVSVEAADTASALAALGDTQYHHILCSLNDETTVRDLGTFLDERYKALEMIPGIAYLPKKGTHAELITYGAMSNCPLISFMSINELADSSNKLLSDAEAVAAWAGQVAPSLANDPCRPLQTLKMNGVYSIATSEFDWSERNLLLHEGMGTYTVTSTKEVQVERPVTAYTENAAGAADDSYLDVMTPATAMYFREKQRSLIQSKFGRHKLAKEGTSFAPGQAIVTPSIIKGELLTLYKSLEYQGIVQDFEGYKKTLIVELDENNKTRINYLDSPQFVNGLIITAGKIQFRK
;
A
#
# COMPACT_ATOMS: atom_id res chain seq x y z
N MET A 1 33.57 11.61 -1.56
CA MET A 1 33.33 11.02 -0.23
C MET A 1 34.56 10.21 0.11
N SER A 2 35.21 10.43 1.26
CA SER A 2 36.26 9.53 1.72
C SER A 2 35.58 8.39 2.52
N ILE A 3 35.94 7.16 2.17
CA ILE A 3 35.51 5.97 2.95
C ILE A 3 36.21 6.08 4.32
N SER A 4 35.45 6.01 5.40
CA SER A 4 35.98 5.94 6.76
C SER A 4 35.83 4.52 7.29
N PHE A 5 36.88 4.02 7.91
CA PHE A 5 36.90 2.73 8.58
C PHE A 5 36.80 2.95 10.09
N SER A 6 36.07 2.09 10.79
CA SER A 6 35.93 2.14 12.25
C SER A 6 36.96 1.28 12.97
N GLU A 7 37.38 0.20 12.35
CA GLU A 7 38.32 -0.78 12.93
C GLU A 7 39.73 -0.68 12.33
N VAL A 8 39.88 -0.18 11.10
CA VAL A 8 41.18 -0.04 10.44
C VAL A 8 41.77 1.34 10.73
N PRO A 9 42.86 1.44 11.52
CA PRO A 9 43.47 2.73 11.84
C PRO A 9 44.01 3.43 10.60
N ASN A 10 43.75 4.72 10.46
CA ASN A 10 44.27 5.54 9.34
C ASN A 10 45.81 5.62 9.27
N ASN A 11 46.50 5.24 10.35
CA ASN A 11 47.95 5.24 10.46
C ASN A 11 48.56 3.83 10.39
N ALA A 12 47.82 2.84 9.93
CA ALA A 12 48.32 1.46 9.79
C ALA A 12 49.54 1.43 8.85
N ARG A 13 50.64 0.82 9.32
CA ARG A 13 51.89 0.63 8.55
C ARG A 13 52.22 -0.83 8.27
N VAL A 14 51.47 -1.74 8.87
CA VAL A 14 51.66 -3.18 8.67
C VAL A 14 51.07 -3.54 7.31
N PRO A 15 51.86 -4.11 6.38
CA PRO A 15 51.31 -4.58 5.11
C PRO A 15 50.29 -5.68 5.33
N GLY A 16 49.09 -5.54 4.73
CA GLY A 16 48.03 -6.54 4.85
C GLY A 16 46.79 -6.11 4.08
N VAL A 17 45.85 -7.03 3.96
CA VAL A 17 44.48 -6.76 3.46
C VAL A 17 43.57 -6.71 4.67
N TYR A 18 42.97 -5.58 4.91
CA TYR A 18 42.07 -5.33 6.02
C TYR A 18 40.67 -5.11 5.47
N ILE A 19 39.72 -5.95 5.85
CA ILE A 19 38.34 -5.90 5.37
C ILE A 19 37.45 -5.77 6.61
N GLU A 20 36.78 -4.65 6.73
CA GLU A 20 35.81 -4.39 7.76
C GLU A 20 34.41 -4.80 7.29
N ILE A 21 33.68 -5.49 8.16
CA ILE A 21 32.30 -5.88 7.88
C ILE A 21 31.39 -4.85 8.55
N ASP A 22 30.69 -4.08 7.73
CA ASP A 22 29.66 -3.14 8.17
C ASP A 22 28.28 -3.77 7.97
N ASN A 23 27.59 -4.04 9.07
CA ASN A 23 26.24 -4.58 9.07
C ASN A 23 25.15 -3.49 9.18
N SER A 24 25.50 -2.23 9.08
CA SER A 24 24.56 -1.11 9.20
C SER A 24 23.43 -1.16 8.17
N LEU A 25 23.69 -1.77 7.01
CA LEU A 25 22.69 -2.01 5.97
C LEU A 25 22.02 -3.39 6.07
N ALA A 26 22.59 -4.31 6.86
CA ALA A 26 22.04 -5.67 7.01
C ALA A 26 20.78 -5.71 7.88
N ASN A 27 20.56 -4.71 8.73
CA ASN A 27 19.42 -4.61 9.64
C ASN A 27 18.23 -3.82 9.07
N SER A 28 18.21 -3.52 7.79
CA SER A 28 16.98 -3.10 7.11
C SER A 28 16.12 -4.34 6.80
N ALA A 29 15.73 -5.08 7.83
CA ALA A 29 14.66 -6.06 7.70
C ALA A 29 13.42 -5.27 7.26
N GLU A 30 13.00 -5.40 6.01
CA GLU A 30 11.72 -4.88 5.59
C GLU A 30 10.67 -5.56 6.45
N GLU A 31 9.88 -4.76 7.17
CA GLU A 31 8.76 -5.30 7.92
C GLU A 31 7.80 -5.93 6.91
N LEU A 32 7.50 -7.22 7.10
CA LEU A 32 6.52 -7.90 6.25
C LEU A 32 5.20 -7.15 6.30
N GLN A 33 4.68 -6.79 5.14
CA GLN A 33 3.37 -6.16 5.05
C GLN A 33 2.30 -7.12 5.57
N LYS A 34 1.33 -6.58 6.30
CA LYS A 34 0.27 -7.33 7.00
C LYS A 34 -1.08 -7.00 6.40
N LEU A 35 -1.91 -8.02 6.22
CA LEU A 35 -3.32 -7.87 5.88
C LEU A 35 -4.17 -7.96 7.15
N LEU A 36 -5.17 -7.10 7.27
CA LEU A 36 -6.27 -7.22 8.22
C LEU A 36 -7.54 -7.60 7.47
N VAL A 37 -8.26 -8.59 7.95
CA VAL A 37 -9.58 -8.99 7.45
C VAL A 37 -10.63 -8.54 8.45
N ILE A 38 -11.63 -7.80 7.99
CA ILE A 38 -12.78 -7.33 8.79
C ILE A 38 -14.06 -7.96 8.23
N GLY A 39 -14.82 -8.62 9.09
CA GLY A 39 -16.10 -9.24 8.71
C GLY A 39 -17.08 -9.29 9.88
N ASN A 40 -18.31 -9.67 9.59
CA ASN A 40 -19.35 -9.77 10.60
C ASN A 40 -19.04 -10.85 11.64
N ALA A 41 -19.37 -10.57 12.90
CA ALA A 41 -19.37 -11.55 13.97
C ALA A 41 -20.50 -12.56 13.76
N VAL A 42 -20.23 -13.83 14.07
CA VAL A 42 -21.23 -14.90 14.04
C VAL A 42 -21.45 -15.47 15.43
N THR A 43 -22.67 -15.91 15.71
CA THR A 43 -23.00 -16.50 16.99
C THR A 43 -22.23 -17.81 17.20
N GLY A 44 -21.60 -17.95 18.36
CA GLY A 44 -20.82 -19.13 18.71
C GLY A 44 -19.38 -19.14 18.24
N ALA A 45 -18.88 -18.02 17.69
CA ALA A 45 -17.45 -17.82 17.44
C ALA A 45 -16.65 -17.93 18.76
N ALA A 46 -15.45 -18.50 18.68
CA ALA A 46 -14.57 -18.65 19.86
C ALA A 46 -13.96 -17.32 20.29
N VAL A 47 -13.78 -16.40 19.35
CA VAL A 47 -13.20 -15.05 19.57
C VAL A 47 -14.34 -14.04 19.67
N SER A 48 -14.27 -13.20 20.71
CA SER A 48 -15.23 -12.10 20.89
C SER A 48 -15.06 -11.03 19.83
N PRO A 49 -16.14 -10.32 19.42
CA PRO A 49 -16.04 -9.17 18.54
C PRO A 49 -14.98 -8.15 19.01
N ASN A 50 -14.43 -7.42 18.08
CA ASN A 50 -13.39 -6.39 18.31
C ASN A 50 -12.07 -6.93 18.88
N THR A 51 -11.83 -8.25 18.77
CA THR A 51 -10.56 -8.87 19.16
C THR A 51 -9.77 -9.27 17.91
N VAL A 52 -8.57 -8.74 17.79
CA VAL A 52 -7.68 -9.01 16.64
C VAL A 52 -6.91 -10.30 16.87
N VAL A 53 -6.93 -11.19 15.90
CA VAL A 53 -6.26 -12.50 15.98
C VAL A 53 -5.49 -12.79 14.70
N LEU A 54 -4.31 -13.41 14.83
CA LEU A 54 -3.54 -13.91 13.70
C LEU A 54 -4.21 -15.17 13.14
N CYS A 55 -4.47 -15.16 11.82
CA CYS A 55 -5.07 -16.29 11.11
C CYS A 55 -4.11 -16.83 10.07
N MET A 56 -3.59 -18.02 10.29
CA MET A 56 -2.62 -18.64 9.37
C MET A 56 -3.27 -19.14 8.08
N ASN A 57 -4.46 -19.76 8.20
CA ASN A 57 -5.18 -20.40 7.10
C ASN A 57 -6.70 -20.42 7.37
N GLU A 58 -7.47 -20.99 6.44
CA GLU A 58 -8.93 -21.14 6.53
C GLU A 58 -9.35 -21.88 7.81
N ASP A 59 -8.65 -22.97 8.18
CA ASP A 59 -9.02 -23.77 9.33
C ASP A 59 -8.84 -23.00 10.64
N SER A 60 -7.75 -22.26 10.80
CA SER A 60 -7.54 -21.40 11.97
C SER A 60 -8.58 -20.28 12.07
N ALA A 61 -9.02 -19.72 10.93
CA ALA A 61 -10.10 -18.73 10.92
C ALA A 61 -11.46 -19.38 11.30
N ARG A 62 -11.73 -20.60 10.82
CA ARG A 62 -12.94 -21.34 11.14
C ARG A 62 -13.03 -21.70 12.63
N GLU A 63 -11.92 -22.11 13.24
CA GLU A 63 -11.85 -22.37 14.68
C GLU A 63 -12.15 -21.13 15.51
N GLN A 64 -11.70 -19.97 15.07
CA GLN A 64 -11.79 -18.71 15.80
C GLN A 64 -13.08 -17.94 15.53
N PHE A 65 -13.51 -17.85 14.28
CA PHE A 65 -14.62 -17.02 13.81
C PHE A 65 -15.82 -17.81 13.27
N GLY A 66 -15.77 -19.17 13.32
CA GLY A 66 -16.82 -20.02 12.78
C GLY A 66 -16.95 -19.95 11.25
N GLU A 67 -18.09 -20.36 10.72
CA GLU A 67 -18.45 -20.19 9.30
C GLU A 67 -18.92 -18.73 9.07
N SER A 68 -17.98 -17.87 8.76
CA SER A 68 -18.16 -16.42 8.65
C SER A 68 -17.59 -15.87 7.34
N ASP A 69 -17.89 -14.59 7.05
CA ASP A 69 -17.24 -13.85 5.96
C ASP A 69 -15.72 -13.88 6.09
N ILE A 70 -15.20 -13.78 7.33
CA ILE A 70 -13.76 -13.82 7.61
C ILE A 70 -13.15 -15.12 7.12
N THR A 71 -13.76 -16.26 7.45
CA THR A 71 -13.29 -17.59 7.02
C THR A 71 -13.34 -17.73 5.50
N SER A 72 -14.42 -17.28 4.88
CA SER A 72 -14.58 -17.27 3.43
C SER A 72 -13.56 -16.36 2.73
N MET A 73 -13.35 -15.15 3.24
CA MET A 73 -12.35 -14.23 2.72
C MET A 73 -10.95 -14.81 2.82
N LEU A 74 -10.59 -15.39 3.96
CA LEU A 74 -9.27 -15.99 4.13
C LEU A 74 -9.02 -17.14 3.16
N LYS A 75 -10.04 -17.98 2.91
CA LYS A 75 -9.98 -19.04 1.90
C LYS A 75 -9.63 -18.52 0.51
N TYR A 76 -10.34 -17.48 0.04
CA TYR A 76 -10.13 -16.94 -1.31
C TYR A 76 -8.87 -16.11 -1.41
N PHE A 77 -8.47 -15.41 -0.36
CA PHE A 77 -7.19 -14.73 -0.29
C PHE A 77 -6.02 -15.73 -0.36
N ARG A 78 -6.05 -16.80 0.43
CA ARG A 78 -5.00 -17.84 0.47
C ARG A 78 -4.87 -18.63 -0.84
N LYS A 79 -5.90 -18.70 -1.67
CA LYS A 79 -5.79 -19.23 -3.04
C LYS A 79 -4.91 -18.35 -3.93
N GLN A 80 -4.73 -17.09 -3.59
CA GLN A 80 -3.92 -16.14 -4.36
C GLN A 80 -2.52 -16.01 -3.77
N ASP A 81 -2.41 -15.86 -2.46
CA ASP A 81 -1.17 -15.66 -1.73
C ASP A 81 -1.15 -16.45 -0.41
N GLU A 82 -0.06 -17.19 -0.19
CA GLU A 82 0.15 -17.97 1.03
C GLU A 82 1.12 -17.29 2.02
N SER A 83 1.82 -16.24 1.59
CA SER A 83 2.99 -15.70 2.30
C SER A 83 2.66 -14.54 3.24
N MET A 84 1.71 -13.66 2.87
CA MET A 84 1.38 -12.47 3.64
C MET A 84 0.76 -12.82 4.99
N PRO A 85 1.24 -12.26 6.13
CA PRO A 85 0.61 -12.43 7.43
C PRO A 85 -0.81 -11.82 7.42
N VAL A 86 -1.81 -12.63 7.82
CA VAL A 86 -3.21 -12.20 7.87
C VAL A 86 -3.69 -12.17 9.31
N TYR A 87 -4.23 -11.04 9.70
CA TYR A 87 -4.94 -10.83 10.96
C TYR A 87 -6.42 -10.67 10.66
N ALA A 88 -7.27 -11.02 11.61
CA ALA A 88 -8.71 -10.87 11.45
C ALA A 88 -9.35 -10.29 12.71
N VAL A 89 -10.43 -9.55 12.50
CA VAL A 89 -11.28 -8.99 13.54
C VAL A 89 -12.75 -9.09 13.10
N SER A 90 -13.62 -9.54 13.98
CA SER A 90 -15.05 -9.54 13.73
C SER A 90 -15.73 -8.32 14.33
N VAL A 91 -16.79 -7.85 13.66
CA VAL A 91 -17.56 -6.66 14.00
C VAL A 91 -18.96 -7.08 14.39
N GLU A 92 -19.48 -6.54 15.49
CA GLU A 92 -20.84 -6.77 15.92
C GLU A 92 -21.78 -5.68 15.38
N ALA A 93 -22.90 -6.12 14.76
CA ALA A 93 -23.96 -5.21 14.30
C ALA A 93 -23.49 -4.00 13.45
N ALA A 94 -22.47 -4.19 12.60
CA ALA A 94 -21.87 -3.14 11.76
C ALA A 94 -21.21 -1.97 12.54
N ASP A 95 -20.81 -2.19 13.80
CA ASP A 95 -20.02 -1.23 14.58
C ASP A 95 -18.53 -1.30 14.19
N THR A 96 -18.22 -0.87 12.97
CA THR A 96 -16.87 -0.88 12.42
C THR A 96 -15.94 0.03 13.23
N ALA A 97 -16.43 1.14 13.76
CA ALA A 97 -15.64 2.08 14.53
C ALA A 97 -15.01 1.44 15.78
N SER A 98 -15.76 0.62 16.52
CA SER A 98 -15.23 -0.10 17.70
C SER A 98 -14.16 -1.12 17.32
N ALA A 99 -14.33 -1.83 16.21
CA ALA A 99 -13.31 -2.77 15.72
C ALA A 99 -12.03 -2.04 15.28
N LEU A 100 -12.15 -0.90 14.58
CA LEU A 100 -11.03 -0.08 14.16
C LEU A 100 -10.28 0.52 15.37
N ALA A 101 -10.99 0.95 16.42
CA ALA A 101 -10.38 1.41 17.66
C ALA A 101 -9.58 0.32 18.39
N ALA A 102 -9.99 -0.94 18.28
CA ALA A 102 -9.29 -2.07 18.87
C ALA A 102 -7.94 -2.41 18.21
N LEU A 103 -7.67 -1.88 17.01
CA LEU A 103 -6.41 -2.09 16.29
C LEU A 103 -5.21 -1.37 16.94
N GLY A 104 -5.44 -0.35 17.76
CA GLY A 104 -4.40 0.47 18.40
C GLY A 104 -3.40 0.99 17.38
N ASP A 105 -2.12 1.02 17.77
CA ASP A 105 -1.02 1.55 16.95
C ASP A 105 -0.38 0.50 16.03
N THR A 106 -1.00 -0.68 15.89
CA THR A 106 -0.49 -1.72 15.01
C THR A 106 -0.74 -1.36 13.56
N GLN A 107 0.30 -1.36 12.72
CA GLN A 107 0.16 -1.12 11.28
C GLN A 107 -0.39 -2.35 10.57
N TYR A 108 -1.42 -2.13 9.76
CA TYR A 108 -1.92 -3.06 8.74
C TYR A 108 -1.84 -2.35 7.39
N HIS A 109 -0.99 -2.85 6.52
CA HIS A 109 -0.71 -2.23 5.22
C HIS A 109 -1.89 -2.39 4.27
N HIS A 110 -2.64 -3.46 4.44
CA HIS A 110 -3.81 -3.79 3.65
C HIS A 110 -4.97 -4.17 4.57
N ILE A 111 -6.16 -3.68 4.27
CA ILE A 111 -7.40 -3.98 5.01
C ILE A 111 -8.41 -4.53 4.01
N LEU A 112 -8.87 -5.74 4.25
CA LEU A 112 -9.92 -6.39 3.47
C LEU A 112 -11.19 -6.40 4.30
N CYS A 113 -12.24 -5.73 3.83
CA CYS A 113 -13.50 -5.59 4.57
C CYS A 113 -14.67 -6.15 3.76
N SER A 114 -15.48 -7.03 4.35
CA SER A 114 -16.70 -7.56 3.73
C SER A 114 -17.88 -6.60 3.80
N LEU A 115 -17.85 -5.67 4.78
CA LEU A 115 -18.88 -4.67 4.98
C LEU A 115 -18.70 -3.52 3.97
N ASN A 116 -19.81 -3.07 3.40
CA ASN A 116 -19.78 -2.07 2.34
C ASN A 116 -20.91 -1.02 2.47
N ASP A 117 -21.47 -0.89 3.66
CA ASP A 117 -22.45 0.15 3.96
C ASP A 117 -21.77 1.53 4.13
N GLU A 118 -22.55 2.59 4.02
CA GLU A 118 -22.06 3.98 4.06
C GLU A 118 -21.32 4.30 5.36
N THR A 119 -21.80 3.78 6.50
CA THR A 119 -21.17 4.01 7.80
C THR A 119 -19.77 3.37 7.83
N THR A 120 -19.66 2.12 7.41
CA THR A 120 -18.38 1.40 7.32
C THR A 120 -17.39 2.11 6.39
N VAL A 121 -17.83 2.55 5.21
CA VAL A 121 -16.97 3.28 4.25
C VAL A 121 -16.44 4.58 4.86
N ARG A 122 -17.31 5.34 5.51
CA ARG A 122 -16.95 6.61 6.19
C ARG A 122 -15.96 6.36 7.33
N ASP A 123 -16.23 5.38 8.19
CA ASP A 123 -15.41 5.08 9.37
C ASP A 123 -14.03 4.58 8.95
N LEU A 124 -13.95 3.72 7.94
CA LEU A 124 -12.69 3.29 7.33
C LEU A 124 -11.93 4.47 6.71
N GLY A 125 -12.61 5.34 5.98
CA GLY A 125 -11.99 6.52 5.37
C GLY A 125 -11.37 7.44 6.43
N THR A 126 -12.11 7.73 7.50
CA THR A 126 -11.62 8.55 8.63
C THR A 126 -10.43 7.88 9.32
N PHE A 127 -10.53 6.60 9.61
CA PHE A 127 -9.46 5.83 10.24
C PHE A 127 -8.17 5.80 9.41
N LEU A 128 -8.28 5.55 8.11
CA LEU A 128 -7.13 5.51 7.21
C LEU A 128 -6.48 6.88 7.04
N ASP A 129 -7.28 7.93 6.93
CA ASP A 129 -6.77 9.30 6.82
C ASP A 129 -6.00 9.73 8.07
N GLU A 130 -6.52 9.42 9.27
CA GLU A 130 -5.80 9.71 10.52
C GLU A 130 -4.45 8.98 10.59
N ARG A 131 -4.44 7.71 10.28
CA ARG A 131 -3.23 6.87 10.29
C ARG A 131 -2.22 7.24 9.18
N TYR A 132 -2.69 7.88 8.11
CA TYR A 132 -1.82 8.39 7.05
C TYR A 132 -1.07 9.66 7.46
N LYS A 133 -1.57 10.43 8.43
CA LYS A 133 -0.98 11.71 8.88
C LYS A 133 0.45 11.54 9.40
N ALA A 134 1.20 12.64 9.38
CA ALA A 134 2.62 12.68 9.73
C ALA A 134 2.94 12.34 11.20
N LEU A 135 1.97 12.41 12.10
CA LEU A 135 2.16 12.05 13.51
C LEU A 135 2.02 10.56 13.75
N GLU A 136 1.12 9.89 13.04
CA GLU A 136 0.86 8.46 13.19
C GLU A 136 1.80 7.63 12.29
N MET A 137 1.81 7.90 11.00
CA MET A 137 2.65 7.23 9.99
C MET A 137 2.54 5.70 9.99
N ILE A 138 1.32 5.19 10.15
CA ILE A 138 0.96 3.77 10.09
C ILE A 138 -0.15 3.52 9.07
N PRO A 139 0.03 3.97 7.82
CA PRO A 139 -1.00 3.93 6.79
C PRO A 139 -1.34 2.52 6.33
N GLY A 140 -2.49 2.40 5.66
CA GLY A 140 -2.93 1.20 4.99
C GLY A 140 -3.85 1.53 3.82
N ILE A 141 -4.17 0.54 2.98
CA ILE A 141 -5.15 0.62 1.88
C ILE A 141 -6.26 -0.38 2.16
N ALA A 142 -7.52 0.07 2.06
CA ALA A 142 -8.68 -0.80 2.25
C ALA A 142 -9.28 -1.24 0.90
N TYR A 143 -9.73 -2.50 0.86
CA TYR A 143 -10.40 -3.12 -0.29
C TYR A 143 -11.81 -3.53 0.13
N LEU A 144 -12.82 -2.99 -0.56
CA LEU A 144 -14.22 -3.23 -0.28
C LEU A 144 -14.95 -3.73 -1.52
N PRO A 145 -15.90 -4.68 -1.37
CA PRO A 145 -16.68 -5.17 -2.47
C PRO A 145 -17.90 -4.31 -2.74
N LYS A 146 -18.32 -4.22 -3.99
CA LYS A 146 -19.68 -3.81 -4.33
C LYS A 146 -20.18 -4.60 -5.52
N LYS A 147 -21.23 -5.37 -5.30
CA LYS A 147 -21.99 -6.05 -6.34
C LYS A 147 -23.22 -5.21 -6.71
N GLY A 148 -23.50 -5.12 -7.99
CA GLY A 148 -24.68 -4.41 -8.47
C GLY A 148 -24.71 -4.22 -9.97
N THR A 149 -25.79 -3.61 -10.44
CA THR A 149 -25.89 -3.09 -11.80
C THR A 149 -24.92 -1.93 -12.01
N HIS A 150 -24.59 -1.62 -13.26
CA HIS A 150 -23.70 -0.50 -13.60
C HIS A 150 -24.12 0.82 -12.91
N ALA A 151 -25.42 1.14 -12.92
CA ALA A 151 -25.94 2.38 -12.31
C ALA A 151 -25.79 2.40 -10.77
N GLU A 152 -25.98 1.25 -10.10
CA GLU A 152 -25.78 1.12 -8.66
C GLU A 152 -24.30 1.24 -8.30
N LEU A 153 -23.39 0.70 -9.11
CA LEU A 153 -21.95 0.81 -8.90
C LEU A 153 -21.45 2.25 -9.07
N ILE A 154 -21.92 2.98 -10.08
CA ILE A 154 -21.65 4.41 -10.27
C ILE A 154 -22.07 5.22 -9.03
N THR A 155 -23.31 5.00 -8.56
CA THR A 155 -23.82 5.70 -7.36
C THR A 155 -22.99 5.36 -6.13
N TYR A 156 -22.54 4.12 -6.02
CA TYR A 156 -21.75 3.67 -4.89
C TYR A 156 -20.32 4.27 -4.89
N GLY A 157 -19.68 4.38 -6.04
CA GLY A 157 -18.35 4.98 -6.17
C GLY A 157 -18.29 6.39 -5.57
N ALA A 158 -19.35 7.17 -5.74
CA ALA A 158 -19.49 8.52 -5.19
C ALA A 158 -19.62 8.59 -3.64
N MET A 159 -19.72 7.45 -2.93
CA MET A 159 -19.87 7.45 -1.46
C MET A 159 -18.58 7.87 -0.73
N SER A 160 -17.43 7.81 -1.38
CA SER A 160 -16.15 8.15 -0.77
C SER A 160 -15.26 8.89 -1.76
N ASN A 161 -14.40 9.77 -1.23
CA ASN A 161 -13.32 10.41 -1.98
C ASN A 161 -11.97 10.13 -1.31
N CYS A 162 -11.84 8.95 -0.66
CA CYS A 162 -10.64 8.60 0.09
C CYS A 162 -9.59 7.94 -0.82
N PRO A 163 -8.35 8.47 -0.89
CA PRO A 163 -7.28 7.89 -1.72
C PRO A 163 -6.73 6.55 -1.17
N LEU A 164 -7.20 6.12 0.00
CA LEU A 164 -6.77 4.89 0.66
C LEU A 164 -7.83 3.79 0.65
N ILE A 165 -8.93 4.00 -0.06
CA ILE A 165 -9.99 3.01 -0.27
C ILE A 165 -10.04 2.64 -1.75
N SER A 166 -10.12 1.35 -2.04
CA SER A 166 -10.33 0.81 -3.38
C SER A 166 -11.58 -0.06 -3.37
N PHE A 167 -12.55 0.28 -4.21
CA PHE A 167 -13.75 -0.51 -4.41
C PHE A 167 -13.57 -1.49 -5.57
N MET A 168 -13.98 -2.73 -5.38
CA MET A 168 -14.09 -3.70 -6.46
C MET A 168 -15.53 -3.71 -7.00
N SER A 169 -15.73 -3.36 -8.26
CA SER A 169 -17.00 -3.55 -8.95
C SER A 169 -17.21 -5.04 -9.23
N ILE A 170 -18.35 -5.60 -8.79
CA ILE A 170 -18.64 -7.03 -8.95
C ILE A 170 -19.91 -7.20 -9.78
N ASN A 171 -19.83 -8.03 -10.82
CA ASN A 171 -20.98 -8.55 -11.56
C ASN A 171 -21.31 -9.95 -11.01
N GLU A 172 -21.40 -11.00 -11.82
CA GLU A 172 -21.68 -12.37 -11.42
C GLU A 172 -20.43 -13.24 -11.52
N LEU A 173 -19.85 -13.56 -10.37
CA LEU A 173 -18.65 -14.37 -10.25
C LEU A 173 -18.94 -15.69 -9.53
N ALA A 174 -18.25 -16.75 -9.95
CA ALA A 174 -18.39 -18.09 -9.40
C ALA A 174 -17.03 -18.77 -9.23
N ASP A 175 -16.98 -19.83 -8.47
CA ASP A 175 -15.82 -20.72 -8.39
C ASP A 175 -15.80 -21.75 -9.55
N SER A 176 -14.80 -22.63 -9.56
CA SER A 176 -14.64 -23.67 -10.57
C SER A 176 -15.77 -24.72 -10.58
N SER A 177 -16.60 -24.77 -9.56
CA SER A 177 -17.79 -25.64 -9.50
C SER A 177 -19.09 -24.93 -9.88
N ASN A 178 -19.00 -23.70 -10.39
CA ASN A 178 -20.11 -22.78 -10.68
C ASN A 178 -20.92 -22.37 -9.44
N LYS A 179 -20.34 -22.47 -8.24
CA LYS A 179 -20.94 -21.89 -7.03
C LYS A 179 -20.75 -20.39 -7.09
N LEU A 180 -21.83 -19.63 -6.98
CA LEU A 180 -21.79 -18.17 -6.91
C LEU A 180 -20.95 -17.71 -5.74
N LEU A 181 -20.03 -16.79 -5.97
CA LEU A 181 -19.22 -16.16 -4.93
C LEU A 181 -20.03 -15.08 -4.22
N SER A 182 -19.82 -14.98 -2.91
CA SER A 182 -20.25 -13.79 -2.17
C SER A 182 -19.35 -12.60 -2.53
N ASP A 183 -19.83 -11.40 -2.23
CA ASP A 183 -19.06 -10.17 -2.42
C ASP A 183 -17.73 -10.22 -1.65
N ALA A 184 -17.77 -10.75 -0.42
CA ALA A 184 -16.61 -10.96 0.44
C ALA A 184 -15.58 -11.93 -0.18
N GLU A 185 -16.04 -13.05 -0.76
CA GLU A 185 -15.17 -14.02 -1.44
C GLU A 185 -14.52 -13.41 -2.70
N ALA A 186 -15.27 -12.61 -3.46
CA ALA A 186 -14.78 -11.97 -4.67
C ALA A 186 -13.71 -10.92 -4.37
N VAL A 187 -13.95 -9.99 -3.43
CA VAL A 187 -12.97 -8.97 -3.06
C VAL A 187 -11.74 -9.57 -2.38
N ALA A 188 -11.90 -10.71 -1.69
CA ALA A 188 -10.76 -11.41 -1.10
C ALA A 188 -9.82 -12.00 -2.17
N ALA A 189 -10.36 -12.55 -3.25
CA ALA A 189 -9.55 -12.98 -4.38
C ALA A 189 -8.87 -11.80 -5.10
N TRP A 190 -9.58 -10.67 -5.24
CA TRP A 190 -9.02 -9.43 -5.77
C TRP A 190 -7.85 -8.92 -4.90
N ALA A 191 -8.09 -8.70 -3.61
CA ALA A 191 -7.08 -8.22 -2.67
C ALA A 191 -5.89 -9.18 -2.57
N GLY A 192 -6.12 -10.49 -2.71
CA GLY A 192 -5.08 -11.52 -2.72
C GLY A 192 -4.13 -11.43 -3.91
N GLN A 193 -4.53 -10.80 -5.01
CA GLN A 193 -3.65 -10.47 -6.12
C GLN A 193 -3.01 -9.08 -5.97
N VAL A 194 -3.79 -8.10 -5.53
CA VAL A 194 -3.38 -6.69 -5.45
C VAL A 194 -2.38 -6.47 -4.31
N ALA A 195 -2.70 -6.89 -3.08
CA ALA A 195 -1.90 -6.59 -1.90
C ALA A 195 -0.47 -7.18 -1.96
N PRO A 196 -0.26 -8.48 -2.30
CA PRO A 196 1.09 -9.03 -2.43
C PRO A 196 1.88 -8.40 -3.58
N SER A 197 1.23 -8.03 -4.68
CA SER A 197 1.89 -7.35 -5.79
C SER A 197 2.40 -5.97 -5.39
N LEU A 198 1.59 -5.17 -4.65
CA LEU A 198 2.00 -3.88 -4.12
C LEU A 198 3.10 -4.00 -3.06
N ALA A 199 3.06 -5.06 -2.24
CA ALA A 199 4.10 -5.34 -1.27
C ALA A 199 5.45 -5.65 -1.92
N ASN A 200 5.44 -6.33 -3.08
CA ASN A 200 6.65 -6.67 -3.82
C ASN A 200 7.19 -5.47 -4.62
N ASP A 201 6.31 -4.74 -5.30
CA ASP A 201 6.68 -3.55 -6.09
C ASP A 201 5.46 -2.60 -6.19
N PRO A 202 5.45 -1.51 -5.41
CA PRO A 202 4.31 -0.60 -5.35
C PRO A 202 4.06 0.21 -6.63
N CYS A 203 5.06 0.31 -7.53
CA CYS A 203 4.95 1.03 -8.80
C CYS A 203 4.50 0.16 -9.97
N ARG A 204 4.51 -1.17 -9.80
CA ARG A 204 4.22 -2.09 -10.90
C ARG A 204 2.73 -2.14 -11.20
N PRO A 205 2.31 -1.99 -12.49
CA PRO A 205 0.91 -2.13 -12.88
C PRO A 205 0.30 -3.46 -12.46
N LEU A 206 -0.93 -3.40 -11.98
CA LEU A 206 -1.68 -4.54 -11.44
C LEU A 206 -2.58 -5.23 -12.47
N GLN A 207 -2.62 -4.70 -13.69
CA GLN A 207 -3.39 -5.28 -14.78
C GLN A 207 -2.91 -6.71 -15.11
N THR A 208 -3.84 -7.54 -15.59
CA THR A 208 -3.61 -8.94 -16.01
C THR A 208 -3.33 -9.94 -14.87
N LEU A 209 -3.32 -9.53 -13.62
CA LEU A 209 -3.21 -10.45 -12.50
C LEU A 209 -4.44 -11.37 -12.45
N LYS A 210 -4.22 -12.68 -12.57
CA LYS A 210 -5.30 -13.66 -12.64
C LYS A 210 -5.82 -14.01 -11.24
N MET A 211 -7.12 -13.87 -11.04
CA MET A 211 -7.78 -14.30 -9.81
C MET A 211 -8.00 -15.83 -9.83
N ASN A 212 -7.09 -16.58 -9.22
CA ASN A 212 -7.10 -18.05 -9.26
C ASN A 212 -8.39 -18.62 -8.65
N GLY A 213 -9.06 -19.48 -9.43
CA GLY A 213 -10.30 -20.15 -9.02
C GLY A 213 -11.53 -19.24 -9.03
N VAL A 214 -11.47 -18.09 -9.74
CA VAL A 214 -12.59 -17.17 -9.95
C VAL A 214 -12.93 -17.10 -11.44
N TYR A 215 -14.20 -17.29 -11.76
CA TYR A 215 -14.75 -17.31 -13.11
C TYR A 215 -15.95 -16.39 -13.21
N SER A 216 -16.17 -15.80 -14.36
CA SER A 216 -17.41 -15.08 -14.64
C SER A 216 -18.48 -16.03 -15.13
N ILE A 217 -19.68 -15.89 -14.56
CA ILE A 217 -20.91 -16.54 -15.03
C ILE A 217 -21.95 -15.52 -15.51
N ALA A 218 -21.55 -14.24 -15.58
CA ALA A 218 -22.42 -13.18 -16.06
C ALA A 218 -22.91 -13.47 -17.49
N THR A 219 -24.20 -13.22 -17.74
CA THR A 219 -24.80 -13.29 -19.05
C THR A 219 -24.26 -12.18 -19.98
N SER A 220 -24.00 -11.01 -19.39
CA SER A 220 -23.36 -9.86 -20.05
C SER A 220 -22.31 -9.27 -19.12
N GLU A 221 -21.10 -9.10 -19.61
CA GLU A 221 -20.04 -8.37 -18.92
C GLU A 221 -20.21 -6.87 -19.16
N PHE A 222 -19.66 -6.06 -18.27
CA PHE A 222 -19.55 -4.62 -18.50
C PHE A 222 -18.68 -4.37 -19.73
N ASP A 223 -19.22 -3.60 -20.69
CA ASP A 223 -18.50 -3.24 -21.89
C ASP A 223 -17.37 -2.24 -21.60
N TRP A 224 -16.61 -1.86 -22.63
CA TRP A 224 -15.50 -0.92 -22.48
C TRP A 224 -15.96 0.45 -21.93
N SER A 225 -17.09 0.96 -22.41
CA SER A 225 -17.61 2.28 -21.98
C SER A 225 -18.09 2.24 -20.55
N GLU A 226 -18.77 1.17 -20.17
CA GLU A 226 -19.25 0.94 -18.80
C GLU A 226 -18.08 0.84 -17.81
N ARG A 227 -17.05 0.04 -18.13
CA ARG A 227 -15.86 -0.05 -17.26
C ARG A 227 -15.11 1.28 -17.18
N ASN A 228 -15.01 2.02 -18.29
CA ASN A 228 -14.36 3.33 -18.29
C ASN A 228 -15.11 4.33 -17.37
N LEU A 229 -16.44 4.32 -17.38
CA LEU A 229 -17.23 5.15 -16.45
C LEU A 229 -17.04 4.71 -14.99
N LEU A 230 -17.04 3.41 -14.71
CA LEU A 230 -16.75 2.90 -13.36
C LEU A 230 -15.39 3.39 -12.83
N LEU A 231 -14.36 3.37 -13.67
CA LEU A 231 -13.03 3.88 -13.30
C LEU A 231 -13.03 5.39 -13.01
N HIS A 232 -13.84 6.18 -13.71
CA HIS A 232 -14.01 7.61 -13.43
C HIS A 232 -14.74 7.89 -12.11
N GLU A 233 -15.56 6.94 -11.67
CA GLU A 233 -16.31 7.03 -10.40
C GLU A 233 -15.62 6.29 -9.24
N GLY A 234 -14.32 6.04 -9.35
CA GLY A 234 -13.54 5.43 -8.27
C GLY A 234 -13.80 3.94 -8.04
N MET A 235 -14.36 3.24 -9.02
CA MET A 235 -14.65 1.81 -8.95
C MET A 235 -13.60 1.00 -9.74
N GLY A 236 -12.84 0.16 -9.07
CA GLY A 236 -11.89 -0.75 -9.70
C GLY A 236 -12.57 -1.84 -10.52
N THR A 237 -11.98 -2.20 -11.65
CA THR A 237 -12.56 -3.10 -12.66
C THR A 237 -11.71 -4.34 -12.90
N TYR A 238 -12.34 -5.38 -13.45
CA TYR A 238 -11.70 -6.59 -13.91
C TYR A 238 -12.08 -6.90 -15.35
N THR A 239 -11.31 -7.74 -16.00
CA THR A 239 -11.61 -8.30 -17.32
C THR A 239 -11.84 -9.80 -17.25
N VAL A 240 -12.54 -10.33 -18.24
CA VAL A 240 -12.85 -11.74 -18.36
C VAL A 240 -12.25 -12.29 -19.65
N THR A 241 -11.48 -13.38 -19.51
CA THR A 241 -10.87 -14.06 -20.66
C THR A 241 -11.90 -14.85 -21.47
N SER A 242 -11.50 -15.35 -22.63
CA SER A 242 -12.33 -16.27 -23.43
C SER A 242 -12.66 -17.58 -22.71
N THR A 243 -11.88 -17.96 -21.70
CA THR A 243 -12.10 -19.13 -20.85
C THR A 243 -12.89 -18.80 -19.58
N LYS A 244 -13.50 -17.61 -19.54
CA LYS A 244 -14.26 -17.08 -18.39
C LYS A 244 -13.45 -16.83 -17.12
N GLU A 245 -12.13 -16.91 -17.18
CA GLU A 245 -11.26 -16.59 -16.05
C GLU A 245 -11.21 -15.07 -15.84
N VAL A 246 -11.20 -14.66 -14.56
CA VAL A 246 -11.21 -13.25 -14.16
C VAL A 246 -9.78 -12.76 -13.92
N GLN A 247 -9.49 -11.57 -14.43
CA GLN A 247 -8.21 -10.88 -14.26
C GLN A 247 -8.44 -9.46 -13.77
N VAL A 248 -7.62 -9.00 -12.85
CA VAL A 248 -7.58 -7.60 -12.44
C VAL A 248 -7.33 -6.73 -13.67
N GLU A 249 -8.15 -5.70 -13.89
CA GLU A 249 -7.95 -4.73 -14.98
C GLU A 249 -7.28 -3.46 -14.43
N ARG A 250 -7.96 -2.74 -13.55
CA ARG A 250 -7.40 -1.55 -12.93
C ARG A 250 -7.98 -1.32 -11.53
N PRO A 251 -7.22 -1.57 -10.48
CA PRO A 251 -7.60 -1.17 -9.13
C PRO A 251 -7.37 0.34 -8.97
N VAL A 252 -8.46 1.09 -8.93
CA VAL A 252 -8.44 2.53 -8.66
C VAL A 252 -8.81 2.80 -7.21
N THR A 253 -8.46 3.98 -6.72
CA THR A 253 -8.93 4.46 -5.42
C THR A 253 -10.29 5.12 -5.56
N ALA A 254 -10.96 5.36 -4.44
CA ALA A 254 -12.20 6.13 -4.41
C ALA A 254 -11.98 7.65 -4.62
N TYR A 255 -10.74 8.10 -4.80
CA TYR A 255 -10.42 9.51 -4.98
C TYR A 255 -10.68 9.96 -6.42
N THR A 256 -11.56 10.92 -6.58
CA THR A 256 -11.96 11.47 -7.88
C THR A 256 -11.88 12.99 -7.95
N GLU A 257 -11.86 13.68 -6.77
CA GLU A 257 -11.90 15.13 -6.67
C GLU A 257 -10.90 15.64 -5.64
N ASN A 258 -10.29 16.79 -5.94
CA ASN A 258 -9.42 17.47 -4.98
C ASN A 258 -10.25 18.27 -3.93
N ALA A 259 -9.55 18.86 -2.96
CA ALA A 259 -10.17 19.63 -1.88
C ALA A 259 -11.03 20.83 -2.34
N ALA A 260 -10.90 21.27 -3.60
CA ALA A 260 -11.70 22.33 -4.20
C ALA A 260 -12.93 21.79 -4.95
N GLY A 261 -13.15 20.46 -4.96
CA GLY A 261 -14.25 19.83 -5.70
C GLY A 261 -14.02 19.76 -7.21
N ALA A 262 -12.79 19.92 -7.67
CA ALA A 262 -12.46 19.75 -9.08
C ALA A 262 -11.94 18.32 -9.32
N ALA A 263 -12.28 17.73 -10.48
CA ALA A 263 -11.79 16.42 -10.86
C ALA A 263 -10.28 16.36 -10.80
N ASP A 264 -9.75 15.30 -10.17
CA ASP A 264 -8.33 15.12 -9.91
C ASP A 264 -7.97 13.63 -9.96
N ASP A 265 -6.95 13.29 -10.72
CA ASP A 265 -6.45 11.94 -10.92
C ASP A 265 -5.11 11.67 -10.21
N SER A 266 -4.65 12.58 -9.35
CA SER A 266 -3.36 12.48 -8.66
C SER A 266 -3.23 11.22 -7.78
N TYR A 267 -4.35 10.68 -7.30
CA TYR A 267 -4.42 9.44 -6.53
C TYR A 267 -5.28 8.35 -7.22
N LEU A 268 -5.46 8.45 -8.53
CA LEU A 268 -6.34 7.54 -9.27
C LEU A 268 -6.03 6.05 -9.03
N ASP A 269 -4.79 5.64 -9.23
CA ASP A 269 -4.40 4.23 -9.08
C ASP A 269 -3.94 3.93 -7.65
N VAL A 270 -4.31 2.76 -7.10
CA VAL A 270 -3.85 2.31 -5.77
C VAL A 270 -2.33 2.23 -5.64
N MET A 271 -1.63 2.12 -6.76
CA MET A 271 -0.16 2.16 -6.81
C MET A 271 0.39 3.50 -6.34
N THR A 272 -0.29 4.61 -6.57
CA THR A 272 0.18 5.95 -6.19
C THR A 272 0.29 6.13 -4.68
N PRO A 273 -0.78 5.93 -3.86
CA PRO A 273 -0.63 5.98 -2.41
C PRO A 273 0.29 4.89 -1.87
N ALA A 274 0.31 3.69 -2.45
CA ALA A 274 1.25 2.62 -2.06
C ALA A 274 2.71 3.05 -2.24
N THR A 275 3.05 3.66 -3.38
CA THR A 275 4.39 4.17 -3.66
C THR A 275 4.77 5.33 -2.73
N ALA A 276 3.84 6.25 -2.48
CA ALA A 276 4.07 7.36 -1.55
C ALA A 276 4.33 6.87 -0.12
N MET A 277 3.58 5.86 0.34
CA MET A 277 3.79 5.22 1.65
C MET A 277 5.15 4.52 1.73
N TYR A 278 5.51 3.76 0.70
CA TYR A 278 6.80 3.09 0.59
C TYR A 278 7.97 4.09 0.61
N PHE A 279 7.91 5.14 -0.19
CA PHE A 279 8.91 6.19 -0.24
C PHE A 279 9.10 6.86 1.14
N ARG A 280 8.00 7.23 1.79
CA ARG A 280 8.01 7.83 3.14
C ARG A 280 8.64 6.89 4.17
N GLU A 281 8.31 5.61 4.13
CA GLU A 281 8.86 4.62 5.07
C GLU A 281 10.37 4.44 4.87
N LYS A 282 10.87 4.41 3.63
CA LYS A 282 12.31 4.35 3.33
C LYS A 282 13.06 5.57 3.85
N GLN A 283 12.49 6.77 3.73
CA GLN A 283 13.07 7.98 4.31
C GLN A 283 13.09 7.93 5.84
N ARG A 284 11.97 7.55 6.46
CA ARG A 284 11.84 7.41 7.91
C ARG A 284 12.87 6.43 8.46
N SER A 285 12.95 5.23 7.88
CA SER A 285 13.89 4.19 8.26
C SER A 285 15.33 4.64 8.13
N LEU A 286 15.69 5.32 7.02
CA LEU A 286 17.01 5.90 6.82
C LEU A 286 17.38 6.89 7.95
N ILE A 287 16.51 7.85 8.22
CA ILE A 287 16.78 8.91 9.21
C ILE A 287 16.88 8.32 10.62
N GLN A 288 15.97 7.42 10.99
CA GLN A 288 15.95 6.79 12.30
C GLN A 288 17.18 5.90 12.55
N SER A 289 17.53 5.07 11.59
CA SER A 289 18.64 4.13 11.71
C SER A 289 20.00 4.84 11.77
N LYS A 290 20.22 5.84 10.91
CA LYS A 290 21.52 6.53 10.82
C LYS A 290 21.69 7.64 11.86
N PHE A 291 20.65 8.41 12.14
CA PHE A 291 20.79 9.68 12.88
C PHE A 291 20.08 9.74 14.23
N GLY A 292 19.47 8.66 14.70
CA GLY A 292 18.66 8.62 15.92
C GLY A 292 19.37 9.10 17.20
N ARG A 293 20.71 9.11 17.22
CA ARG A 293 21.52 9.56 18.37
C ARG A 293 22.59 10.59 18.00
N HIS A 294 22.40 11.33 16.91
CA HIS A 294 23.35 12.35 16.49
C HIS A 294 23.04 13.72 17.10
N LYS A 295 24.11 14.48 17.34
CA LYS A 295 24.03 15.91 17.67
C LYS A 295 23.85 16.71 16.38
N LEU A 296 23.07 17.76 16.44
CA LEU A 296 22.82 18.65 15.31
C LEU A 296 23.77 19.85 15.34
N ALA A 297 24.49 20.05 14.25
CA ALA A 297 25.40 21.18 14.07
C ALA A 297 25.02 22.05 12.87
N LYS A 298 25.44 23.32 12.90
CA LYS A 298 25.32 24.22 11.76
C LYS A 298 26.33 23.83 10.66
N GLU A 299 26.03 24.23 9.44
CA GLU A 299 26.96 24.09 8.32
C GLU A 299 28.30 24.78 8.63
N GLY A 300 29.40 24.19 8.11
CA GLY A 300 30.77 24.70 8.31
C GLY A 300 31.35 24.44 9.70
N THR A 301 30.64 23.73 10.60
CA THR A 301 31.19 23.35 11.88
C THR A 301 32.27 22.28 11.71
N SER A 302 33.48 22.56 12.23
CA SER A 302 34.56 21.57 12.25
C SER A 302 34.44 20.69 13.49
N PHE A 303 34.49 19.38 13.32
CA PHE A 303 34.47 18.40 14.40
C PHE A 303 35.43 17.25 14.13
N ALA A 304 35.85 16.57 15.16
CA ALA A 304 36.79 15.45 15.05
C ALA A 304 36.10 14.25 14.33
N PRO A 305 36.86 13.45 13.57
CA PRO A 305 36.35 12.22 12.98
C PRO A 305 35.72 11.28 14.04
N GLY A 306 34.66 10.58 13.66
CA GLY A 306 33.96 9.65 14.55
C GLY A 306 32.98 10.29 15.55
N GLN A 307 32.79 11.60 15.54
CA GLN A 307 31.75 12.24 16.33
C GLN A 307 30.38 12.05 15.69
N ALA A 308 29.37 11.60 16.49
CA ALA A 308 27.98 11.48 16.06
C ALA A 308 27.36 12.89 15.91
N ILE A 309 27.70 13.57 14.83
CA ILE A 309 27.23 14.92 14.51
C ILE A 309 26.68 14.92 13.08
N VAL A 310 25.54 15.55 12.91
CA VAL A 310 24.88 15.72 11.62
C VAL A 310 24.65 17.19 11.32
N THR A 311 24.79 17.55 10.04
CA THR A 311 24.46 18.87 9.49
C THR A 311 23.40 18.73 8.39
N PRO A 312 22.71 19.80 7.98
CA PRO A 312 21.77 19.75 6.88
C PRO A 312 22.34 19.13 5.60
N SER A 313 23.59 19.44 5.24
CA SER A 313 24.24 18.86 4.06
C SER A 313 24.45 17.36 4.17
N ILE A 314 24.74 16.83 5.36
CA ILE A 314 24.88 15.38 5.58
C ILE A 314 23.52 14.69 5.34
N ILE A 315 22.44 15.20 5.93
CA ILE A 315 21.09 14.66 5.69
C ILE A 315 20.70 14.76 4.22
N LYS A 316 20.98 15.91 3.59
CA LYS A 316 20.74 16.08 2.15
C LYS A 316 21.48 15.03 1.33
N GLY A 317 22.74 14.77 1.64
CA GLY A 317 23.56 13.74 0.98
C GLY A 317 22.97 12.33 1.11
N GLU A 318 22.46 11.98 2.29
CA GLU A 318 21.84 10.69 2.55
C GLU A 318 20.48 10.53 1.82
N LEU A 319 19.65 11.58 1.83
CA LEU A 319 18.39 11.58 1.06
C LEU A 319 18.65 11.45 -0.45
N LEU A 320 19.68 12.12 -0.98
CA LEU A 320 20.08 11.96 -2.38
C LEU A 320 20.59 10.55 -2.68
N THR A 321 21.31 9.94 -1.75
CA THR A 321 21.79 8.56 -1.89
C THR A 321 20.64 7.57 -1.89
N LEU A 322 19.68 7.75 -0.98
CA LEU A 322 18.45 6.96 -0.94
C LEU A 322 17.66 7.11 -2.25
N TYR A 323 17.45 8.35 -2.71
CA TYR A 323 16.72 8.58 -3.96
C TYR A 323 17.36 7.87 -5.15
N LYS A 324 18.68 7.93 -5.25
CA LYS A 324 19.43 7.24 -6.31
C LYS A 324 19.29 5.71 -6.23
N SER A 325 19.22 5.16 -5.03
CA SER A 325 18.94 3.73 -4.82
C SER A 325 17.51 3.37 -5.26
N LEU A 326 16.53 4.21 -4.93
CA LEU A 326 15.13 4.01 -5.33
C LEU A 326 14.94 4.22 -6.85
N GLU A 327 15.71 5.12 -7.48
CA GLU A 327 15.74 5.27 -8.93
C GLU A 327 16.28 4.01 -9.61
N TYR A 328 17.34 3.42 -9.06
CA TYR A 328 17.87 2.15 -9.56
C TYR A 328 16.88 0.98 -9.41
N GLN A 329 16.02 1.02 -8.38
CA GLN A 329 14.95 0.06 -8.18
C GLN A 329 13.72 0.32 -9.06
N GLY A 330 13.67 1.46 -9.77
CA GLY A 330 12.54 1.83 -10.62
C GLY A 330 11.33 2.39 -9.87
N ILE A 331 11.50 2.86 -8.63
CA ILE A 331 10.43 3.46 -7.81
C ILE A 331 10.27 4.94 -8.12
N VAL A 332 11.38 5.65 -8.33
CA VAL A 332 11.42 7.08 -8.65
C VAL A 332 12.23 7.32 -9.92
N GLN A 333 12.12 8.51 -10.48
CA GLN A 333 12.83 8.94 -11.68
C GLN A 333 13.30 10.41 -11.56
N ASP A 334 14.12 10.89 -12.51
CA ASP A 334 14.64 12.27 -12.55
C ASP A 334 15.45 12.70 -11.32
N PHE A 335 16.52 11.96 -11.03
CA PHE A 335 17.43 12.29 -9.93
C PHE A 335 17.98 13.74 -9.99
N GLU A 336 18.30 14.26 -11.18
CA GLU A 336 18.85 15.61 -11.31
C GLU A 336 17.79 16.70 -11.02
N GLY A 337 16.53 16.47 -11.35
CA GLY A 337 15.41 17.32 -10.96
C GLY A 337 15.20 17.30 -9.44
N TYR A 338 15.13 16.11 -8.85
CA TYR A 338 15.00 15.92 -7.40
C TYR A 338 16.13 16.62 -6.62
N LYS A 339 17.39 16.46 -7.05
CA LYS A 339 18.57 17.08 -6.42
C LYS A 339 18.48 18.61 -6.38
N LYS A 340 17.88 19.23 -7.40
CA LYS A 340 17.70 20.69 -7.48
C LYS A 340 16.61 21.20 -6.54
N THR A 341 15.54 20.42 -6.37
CA THR A 341 14.37 20.80 -5.58
C THR A 341 14.48 20.43 -4.10
N LEU A 342 15.36 19.47 -3.74
CA LEU A 342 15.56 19.06 -2.34
C LEU A 342 16.18 20.19 -1.52
N ILE A 343 15.42 20.68 -0.54
CA ILE A 343 15.84 21.69 0.43
C ILE A 343 15.97 21.00 1.79
N VAL A 344 17.08 21.21 2.48
CA VAL A 344 17.31 20.73 3.85
C VAL A 344 17.92 21.85 4.65
N GLU A 345 17.30 22.24 5.75
CA GLU A 345 17.70 23.40 6.54
C GLU A 345 17.46 23.18 8.04
N LEU A 346 18.16 23.96 8.85
CA LEU A 346 17.89 24.04 10.28
C LEU A 346 16.64 24.89 10.52
N ASP A 347 15.81 24.43 11.46
CA ASP A 347 14.67 25.24 11.87
C ASP A 347 15.13 26.51 12.59
N GLU A 348 14.58 27.65 12.23
CA GLU A 348 14.96 28.95 12.80
C GLU A 348 14.59 29.09 14.28
N ASN A 349 13.50 28.48 14.68
CA ASN A 349 12.91 28.59 16.02
C ASN A 349 13.29 27.42 16.94
N ASN A 350 13.60 26.25 16.35
CA ASN A 350 13.94 25.04 17.11
C ASN A 350 15.34 24.53 16.71
N LYS A 351 16.32 24.81 17.56
CA LYS A 351 17.73 24.44 17.33
C LYS A 351 18.02 22.95 17.30
N THR A 352 17.04 22.12 17.66
CA THR A 352 17.16 20.64 17.66
C THR A 352 16.43 20.00 16.48
N ARG A 353 15.91 20.83 15.54
CA ARG A 353 15.09 20.39 14.42
C ARG A 353 15.74 20.69 13.08
N ILE A 354 15.69 19.73 12.17
CA ILE A 354 15.92 19.89 10.75
C ILE A 354 14.60 19.78 10.00
N ASN A 355 14.39 20.68 9.06
CA ASN A 355 13.30 20.62 8.09
C ASN A 355 13.85 20.20 6.74
N TYR A 356 13.10 19.41 5.99
CA TYR A 356 13.38 19.19 4.58
C TYR A 356 12.09 19.22 3.76
N LEU A 357 12.22 19.69 2.53
CA LEU A 357 11.19 19.67 1.51
C LEU A 357 11.76 18.93 0.31
N ASP A 358 11.09 17.89 -0.12
CA ASP A 358 11.42 17.15 -1.31
C ASP A 358 10.23 17.06 -2.28
N SER A 359 10.54 16.79 -3.55
CA SER A 359 9.54 16.66 -4.60
C SER A 359 9.89 15.43 -5.45
N PRO A 360 9.65 14.21 -4.93
CA PRO A 360 9.96 13.00 -5.67
C PRO A 360 9.07 12.88 -6.90
N GLN A 361 9.64 12.41 -7.99
CA GLN A 361 8.89 12.00 -9.17
C GLN A 361 8.82 10.49 -9.20
N PHE A 362 7.63 9.92 -8.94
CA PHE A 362 7.41 8.48 -9.00
C PHE A 362 7.43 7.98 -10.45
N VAL A 363 7.81 6.71 -10.64
CA VAL A 363 7.68 6.03 -11.93
C VAL A 363 6.22 5.66 -12.14
N ASN A 364 5.67 6.04 -13.29
CA ASN A 364 4.28 5.72 -13.62
C ASN A 364 4.17 4.33 -14.25
N GLY A 365 3.13 3.59 -13.92
CA GLY A 365 2.80 2.35 -14.59
C GLY A 365 2.39 2.57 -16.04
N LEU A 366 2.84 1.72 -16.95
CA LEU A 366 2.34 1.69 -18.32
C LEU A 366 0.96 1.02 -18.35
N ILE A 367 -0.10 1.82 -18.32
CA ILE A 367 -1.48 1.33 -18.30
C ILE A 367 -2.07 1.26 -19.71
N ILE A 368 -1.85 2.27 -20.56
CA ILE A 368 -2.45 2.37 -21.88
C ILE A 368 -1.36 2.57 -22.94
N THR A 369 -1.42 1.78 -23.99
CA THR A 369 -0.62 1.97 -25.21
C THR A 369 -1.55 2.20 -26.40
N ALA A 370 -1.44 3.36 -27.04
CA ALA A 370 -2.20 3.69 -28.25
C ALA A 370 -1.29 3.74 -29.47
N GLY A 371 -1.64 3.01 -30.52
CA GLY A 371 -0.89 2.98 -31.77
C GLY A 371 -1.78 3.21 -32.99
N LYS A 372 -1.29 3.94 -34.00
CA LYS A 372 -1.95 4.12 -35.27
C LYS A 372 -1.11 3.56 -36.42
N ILE A 373 -1.62 2.55 -37.11
CA ILE A 373 -0.96 1.95 -38.27
C ILE A 373 -1.51 2.57 -39.55
N GLN A 374 -0.65 3.16 -40.36
CA GLN A 374 -0.95 3.65 -41.70
C GLN A 374 -0.18 2.80 -42.71
N PHE A 375 -0.89 2.01 -43.52
CA PHE A 375 -0.26 1.22 -44.56
C PHE A 375 -0.41 1.92 -45.93
N ARG A 376 0.56 1.69 -46.80
CA ARG A 376 0.52 2.11 -48.23
C ARG A 376 0.46 0.85 -49.08
N LYS A 377 -0.32 0.91 -50.19
CA LYS A 377 -0.34 -0.11 -51.25
C LYS A 377 0.67 0.22 -52.31
#